data_10815254aeeff740d0fd229149a60c01
#
_entry.id   10815254aeeff740d0fd229149a60c01
#
_cell.length_a   1.000
_cell.length_b   1.000
_cell.length_c   1.000
_cell.angle_alpha   90.00
_cell.angle_beta   90.00
_cell.angle_gamma   90.00
#
_symmetry.space_group_name_H-M   'P 1'
#
loop_
_entity.id
_entity.type
_entity.pdbx_description
1 polymer ?
#
loop_
_entity_poly.entity_id
_entity_poly.type
_entity_poly.pdbx_seq_one_letter_code
_entity_poly.pdbx_strand_id
1 'polypeptide(L)'
;MSKQILILPGDGIGPEIMTEAVKVLELANEKYQLGFELTHDVIGGAAIDKXXGVPLADETLERARAADAVLLGAVGGPKWDTIERDIRPERGLLKIRSQLGLFGNLRPAILYPQLADASSLKPEIVAGLDILIVRELTGGIYFGAPRGTRVLDNGERQAYDTLPYSESEIRRIAKVGFDMAMVRGKKLCSVDKANVLASGQLWREIVEQVARDYPEVELSHMYVDNAAMQLVRAPKQFDVIVTDNLFGDILSDQASMLTGSIGMLPSASLDTANKGMYEPCHGSAPDIAGKGIANPLATILSVSMMLRYSFNLTDAADAIEKAVSLVLDQGIRTGDIWSEGKVKVGTQEMGDAVVAALRNL
;
A
#
# COMPACT_ATOMS: atom_id res chain seq x y z
N MET A 1 -18.14 -6.89 -21.53
CA MET A 1 -17.07 -7.87 -21.23
C MET A 1 -16.76 -7.89 -19.76
N SER A 2 -16.54 -9.08 -19.24
CA SER A 2 -16.24 -9.20 -17.81
C SER A 2 -14.81 -8.78 -17.51
N LYS A 3 -14.61 -8.27 -16.32
CA LYS A 3 -13.30 -7.93 -15.78
C LYS A 3 -12.85 -9.00 -14.82
N GLN A 4 -11.61 -9.41 -14.91
CA GLN A 4 -11.06 -10.51 -14.11
C GLN A 4 -10.29 -9.96 -12.92
N ILE A 5 -10.68 -10.35 -11.72
CA ILE A 5 -9.99 -9.96 -10.49
C ILE A 5 -9.40 -11.22 -9.87
N LEU A 6 -8.08 -11.22 -9.67
CA LEU A 6 -7.41 -12.34 -9.00
C LEU A 6 -7.26 -12.03 -7.52
N ILE A 7 -7.73 -12.95 -6.68
CA ILE A 7 -7.71 -12.82 -5.23
C ILE A 7 -6.61 -13.72 -4.69
N LEU A 8 -5.66 -13.12 -3.97
CA LEU A 8 -4.53 -13.85 -3.37
C LEU A 8 -4.55 -13.59 -1.86
N PRO A 9 -5.27 -14.40 -1.07
CA PRO A 9 -5.39 -14.11 0.36
C PRO A 9 -4.06 -14.19 1.13
N GLY A 10 -3.19 -15.13 0.77
CA GLY A 10 -1.89 -15.21 1.40
C GLY A 10 -1.90 -15.87 2.75
N ASP A 11 -1.20 -15.27 3.71
CA ASP A 11 -0.84 -15.90 4.99
C ASP A 11 -1.39 -15.12 6.17
N GLY A 12 -1.29 -15.75 7.35
CA GLY A 12 -1.62 -15.08 8.59
C GLY A 12 -3.06 -14.62 8.61
N ILE A 13 -3.28 -13.33 8.88
CA ILE A 13 -4.64 -12.79 8.87
C ILE A 13 -5.14 -12.55 7.44
N GLY A 14 -4.29 -12.73 6.43
CA GLY A 14 -4.70 -12.49 5.04
C GLY A 14 -6.00 -13.15 4.65
N PRO A 15 -6.16 -14.47 4.86
CA PRO A 15 -7.44 -15.11 4.48
C PRO A 15 -8.65 -14.55 5.20
N GLU A 16 -8.55 -14.25 6.51
CA GLU A 16 -9.73 -13.78 7.22
C GLU A 16 -10.12 -12.36 6.83
N ILE A 17 -9.17 -11.48 6.61
CA ILE A 17 -9.53 -10.12 6.19
C ILE A 17 -9.99 -10.11 4.73
N MET A 18 -9.40 -10.95 3.89
CA MET A 18 -9.80 -11.00 2.49
C MET A 18 -11.23 -11.53 2.33
N THR A 19 -11.64 -12.47 3.18
CA THR A 19 -13.01 -12.93 3.14
C THR A 19 -13.98 -11.75 3.28
N GLU A 20 -13.69 -10.83 4.18
CA GLU A 20 -14.56 -9.68 4.39
C GLU A 20 -14.50 -8.71 3.21
N ALA A 21 -13.32 -8.47 2.67
CA ALA A 21 -13.18 -7.59 1.51
C ALA A 21 -13.93 -8.16 0.30
N VAL A 22 -13.87 -9.48 0.11
CA VAL A 22 -14.56 -10.10 -1.01
C VAL A 22 -16.07 -9.94 -0.86
N LYS A 23 -16.60 -10.06 0.36
CA LYS A 23 -18.03 -9.83 0.57
C LYS A 23 -18.45 -8.43 0.14
N VAL A 24 -17.64 -7.43 0.49
CA VAL A 24 -17.92 -6.06 0.08
C VAL A 24 -17.82 -5.90 -1.43
N LEU A 25 -16.79 -6.49 -2.03
CA LEU A 25 -16.60 -6.41 -3.47
C LEU A 25 -17.75 -7.08 -4.21
N GLU A 26 -18.20 -8.24 -3.73
CA GLU A 26 -19.31 -8.93 -4.38
C GLU A 26 -20.61 -8.13 -4.30
N LEU A 27 -20.87 -7.48 -3.17
CA LEU A 27 -22.04 -6.61 -3.07
C LEU A 27 -21.93 -5.43 -4.03
N ALA A 28 -20.76 -4.78 -4.09
CA ALA A 28 -20.58 -3.67 -5.02
C ALA A 28 -20.74 -4.13 -6.46
N ASN A 29 -20.21 -5.32 -6.77
CA ASN A 29 -20.31 -5.87 -8.12
C ASN A 29 -21.78 -6.04 -8.52
N GLU A 30 -22.58 -6.57 -7.61
CA GLU A 30 -24.00 -6.77 -7.87
C GLU A 30 -24.76 -5.43 -7.92
N LYS A 31 -24.53 -4.59 -6.93
CA LYS A 31 -25.29 -3.35 -6.76
C LYS A 31 -25.03 -2.38 -7.92
N TYR A 32 -23.80 -2.28 -8.37
CA TYR A 32 -23.40 -1.34 -9.42
C TYR A 32 -23.17 -2.00 -10.78
N GLN A 33 -23.43 -3.31 -10.86
CA GLN A 33 -23.35 -4.07 -12.10
C GLN A 33 -21.98 -3.89 -12.77
N LEU A 34 -20.93 -4.21 -12.01
CA LEU A 34 -19.57 -3.92 -12.47
C LEU A 34 -19.01 -4.95 -13.44
N GLY A 35 -19.58 -6.14 -13.48
CA GLY A 35 -19.13 -7.18 -14.42
C GLY A 35 -17.84 -7.86 -14.00
N PHE A 36 -17.56 -7.92 -12.73
CA PHE A 36 -16.33 -8.56 -12.24
C PHE A 36 -16.52 -10.06 -12.08
N GLU A 37 -15.50 -10.81 -12.46
CA GLU A 37 -15.38 -12.23 -12.15
C GLU A 37 -14.18 -12.42 -11.25
N LEU A 38 -14.40 -13.08 -10.11
CA LEU A 38 -13.36 -13.24 -9.10
C LEU A 38 -12.80 -14.65 -9.17
N THR A 39 -11.48 -14.79 -9.18
CA THR A 39 -10.82 -16.07 -9.07
C THR A 39 -9.82 -16.00 -7.91
N HIS A 40 -9.52 -17.15 -7.34
CA HIS A 40 -8.65 -17.25 -6.16
C HIS A 40 -7.43 -18.10 -6.47
N ASP A 41 -6.29 -17.75 -5.87
CA ASP A 41 -5.09 -18.58 -5.96
C ASP A 41 -4.27 -18.33 -4.70
N VAL A 42 -3.09 -18.93 -4.64
CA VAL A 42 -2.24 -18.87 -3.45
C VAL A 42 -0.94 -18.12 -3.75
N ILE A 43 -0.39 -17.47 -2.72
CA ILE A 43 0.89 -16.79 -2.76
C ILE A 43 1.50 -16.88 -1.37
N GLY A 44 2.82 -16.70 -1.30
CA GLY A 44 3.52 -16.65 -0.03
C GLY A 44 3.68 -18.01 0.59
N GLY A 45 3.53 -18.09 1.91
CA GLY A 45 3.65 -19.36 2.63
C GLY A 45 2.59 -20.35 2.22
N ALA A 46 1.38 -19.89 1.92
CA ALA A 46 0.33 -20.78 1.44
C ALA A 46 0.74 -21.45 0.13
N ALA A 47 1.44 -20.75 -0.74
CA ALA A 47 1.92 -21.34 -1.98
C ALA A 47 3.07 -22.32 -1.72
N ILE A 48 3.95 -21.99 -0.80
CA ILE A 48 5.04 -22.89 -0.43
C ILE A 48 4.48 -24.22 0.05
N ASP A 49 3.48 -24.17 0.89
CA ASP A 49 2.87 -25.38 1.42
C ASP A 49 2.12 -26.18 0.34
N LYS A 50 1.48 -25.48 -0.55
CA LYS A 50 0.69 -26.14 -1.60
C LYS A 50 1.52 -26.63 -2.78
N UNK A 51 2.23 -25.73 -3.17
CA UNK A 51 2.93 -26.00 -4.36
C UNK A 51 4.25 -26.61 -4.13
N UNK A 52 4.54 -26.72 -3.43
CA UNK A 52 5.69 -27.35 -3.08
C UNK A 52 6.85 -26.50 -3.14
N GLY A 53 6.88 -25.72 -2.48
CA GLY A 53 8.15 -25.13 -2.17
C GLY A 53 8.46 -23.80 -2.83
N VAL A 54 7.54 -23.22 -3.59
CA VAL A 54 7.78 -21.91 -4.17
C VAL A 54 6.70 -20.92 -3.72
N PRO A 55 7.08 -19.67 -3.40
CA PRO A 55 6.07 -18.70 -2.90
C PRO A 55 5.20 -18.11 -3.99
N LEU A 56 5.54 -18.27 -5.26
CA LEU A 56 4.72 -17.81 -6.38
C LEU A 56 4.93 -18.76 -7.54
N ALA A 57 3.92 -19.58 -7.82
CA ALA A 57 3.98 -20.51 -8.94
C ALA A 57 3.88 -19.76 -10.26
N ASP A 58 4.48 -20.33 -11.29
CA ASP A 58 4.43 -19.73 -12.62
C ASP A 58 2.98 -19.59 -13.11
N GLU A 59 2.14 -20.57 -12.82
CA GLU A 59 0.73 -20.50 -13.23
C GLU A 59 0.01 -19.34 -12.55
N THR A 60 0.30 -19.12 -11.27
CA THR A 60 -0.31 -18.01 -10.55
C THR A 60 0.14 -16.68 -11.12
N LEU A 61 1.42 -16.56 -11.45
CA LEU A 61 1.93 -15.34 -12.07
C LEU A 61 1.26 -15.09 -13.41
N GLU A 62 1.04 -16.13 -14.21
CA GLU A 62 0.34 -15.95 -15.48
C GLU A 62 -1.11 -15.52 -15.29
N ARG A 63 -1.77 -16.05 -14.27
CA ARG A 63 -3.12 -15.57 -13.95
C ARG A 63 -3.12 -14.11 -13.55
N ALA A 64 -2.09 -13.68 -12.80
CA ALA A 64 -1.96 -12.28 -12.43
C ALA A 64 -1.75 -11.40 -13.66
N ARG A 65 -0.94 -11.87 -14.61
CA ARG A 65 -0.74 -11.11 -15.85
C ARG A 65 -2.03 -10.99 -16.64
N ALA A 66 -2.84 -12.04 -16.64
CA ALA A 66 -4.09 -12.05 -17.42
C ALA A 66 -5.21 -11.28 -16.71
N ALA A 67 -5.14 -11.11 -15.40
CA ALA A 67 -6.19 -10.44 -14.65
C ALA A 67 -6.17 -8.94 -14.92
N ASP A 68 -7.31 -8.31 -14.71
CA ASP A 68 -7.39 -6.85 -14.82
C ASP A 68 -6.93 -6.15 -13.55
N ALA A 69 -6.98 -6.84 -12.41
CA ALA A 69 -6.44 -6.34 -11.16
C ALA A 69 -6.21 -7.51 -10.21
N VAL A 70 -5.38 -7.28 -9.20
CA VAL A 70 -5.05 -8.29 -8.20
C VAL A 70 -5.34 -7.70 -6.82
N LEU A 71 -6.03 -8.49 -5.98
CA LEU A 71 -6.19 -8.17 -4.56
C LEU A 71 -5.36 -9.14 -3.75
N LEU A 72 -4.53 -8.63 -2.87
CA LEU A 72 -3.62 -9.42 -2.06
C LEU A 72 -3.86 -9.16 -0.58
N GLY A 73 -3.84 -10.22 0.24
CA GLY A 73 -4.04 -10.05 1.67
C GLY A 73 -2.76 -9.74 2.40
N ALA A 74 -1.94 -10.75 2.63
CA ALA A 74 -0.66 -10.56 3.34
C ALA A 74 0.19 -11.79 3.12
N VAL A 75 1.50 -11.65 3.29
CA VAL A 75 2.40 -12.80 3.13
C VAL A 75 3.35 -12.88 4.33
N GLY A 76 3.82 -14.09 4.60
CA GLY A 76 4.86 -14.31 5.58
C GLY A 76 4.36 -14.87 6.89
N GLY A 77 5.30 -15.38 7.67
CA GLY A 77 5.02 -15.94 8.97
C GLY A 77 6.22 -16.69 9.50
N PRO A 78 6.27 -16.92 10.84
CA PRO A 78 7.43 -17.59 11.44
C PRO A 78 7.62 -19.03 10.97
N LYS A 79 6.55 -19.68 10.50
CA LYS A 79 6.66 -21.04 9.98
C LYS A 79 7.72 -21.15 8.87
N TRP A 80 7.92 -20.09 8.09
CA TRP A 80 8.82 -20.10 6.94
C TRP A 80 10.10 -19.30 7.16
N ASP A 81 10.38 -18.86 8.38
CA ASP A 81 11.56 -18.04 8.65
C ASP A 81 12.87 -18.81 8.49
N THR A 82 12.83 -20.14 8.62
CA THR A 82 14.04 -20.92 8.57
C THR A 82 14.38 -21.48 7.21
N ILE A 83 13.51 -21.32 6.22
CA ILE A 83 13.81 -21.83 4.89
C ILE A 83 14.74 -20.84 4.15
N GLU A 84 15.27 -21.31 3.03
CA GLU A 84 16.22 -20.53 2.25
C GLU A 84 15.61 -19.19 1.84
N ARG A 85 16.41 -18.13 1.92
CA ARG A 85 15.92 -16.77 1.70
C ARG A 85 15.23 -16.60 0.35
N ASP A 86 15.77 -17.25 -0.70
CA ASP A 86 15.27 -17.03 -2.05
C ASP A 86 13.88 -17.61 -2.28
N ILE A 87 13.41 -18.48 -1.39
CA ILE A 87 12.08 -19.07 -1.54
C ILE A 87 11.15 -18.74 -0.36
N ARG A 88 11.51 -17.76 0.45
CA ARG A 88 10.62 -17.32 1.52
C ARG A 88 9.37 -16.63 0.95
N PRO A 89 8.30 -16.55 1.75
CA PRO A 89 7.06 -15.94 1.25
C PRO A 89 7.22 -14.54 0.66
N GLU A 90 8.07 -13.73 1.27
CA GLU A 90 8.29 -12.35 0.81
C GLU A 90 8.84 -12.30 -0.60
N ARG A 91 9.57 -13.34 -1.04
CA ARG A 91 10.08 -13.39 -2.40
C ARG A 91 8.96 -13.47 -3.43
N GLY A 92 7.85 -14.14 -3.06
CA GLY A 92 6.70 -14.16 -3.95
C GLY A 92 6.12 -12.78 -4.17
N LEU A 93 6.05 -12.00 -3.11
CA LEU A 93 5.55 -10.62 -3.21
C LEU A 93 6.46 -9.77 -4.08
N LEU A 94 7.77 -9.84 -3.85
CA LEU A 94 8.70 -9.07 -4.66
C LEU A 94 8.66 -9.50 -6.12
N LYS A 95 8.51 -10.78 -6.37
CA LYS A 95 8.47 -11.30 -7.73
C LYS A 95 7.23 -10.81 -8.48
N ILE A 96 6.06 -10.85 -7.84
CA ILE A 96 4.85 -10.42 -8.54
C ILE A 96 4.90 -8.92 -8.83
N ARG A 97 5.42 -8.12 -7.90
CA ARG A 97 5.59 -6.69 -8.13
C ARG A 97 6.48 -6.41 -9.33
N SER A 98 7.63 -7.10 -9.36
CA SER A 98 8.61 -6.92 -10.42
C SER A 98 8.08 -7.41 -11.77
N GLN A 99 7.51 -8.61 -11.78
CA GLN A 99 7.07 -9.22 -13.04
C GLN A 99 5.87 -8.52 -13.64
N LEU A 100 5.04 -7.90 -12.84
CA LEU A 100 3.91 -7.11 -13.36
C LEU A 100 4.29 -5.66 -13.65
N GLY A 101 5.52 -5.27 -13.33
CA GLY A 101 5.96 -3.90 -13.58
C GLY A 101 5.26 -2.87 -12.73
N LEU A 102 4.98 -3.20 -11.47
CA LEU A 102 4.22 -2.33 -10.57
C LEU A 102 5.16 -1.34 -9.91
N PHE A 103 5.50 -0.30 -10.63
CA PHE A 103 6.53 0.65 -10.18
C PHE A 103 6.00 1.75 -9.27
N GLY A 104 4.71 2.05 -9.34
CA GLY A 104 4.14 3.18 -8.61
C GLY A 104 3.30 2.74 -7.43
N ASN A 105 3.79 2.94 -6.22
CA ASN A 105 3.12 2.50 -5.02
C ASN A 105 2.46 3.70 -4.34
N LEU A 106 1.16 3.61 -4.14
CA LEU A 106 0.36 4.68 -3.52
C LEU A 106 0.04 4.27 -2.10
N ARG A 107 0.50 5.08 -1.13
CA ARG A 107 0.30 4.83 0.28
C ARG A 107 -0.40 6.02 0.94
N PRO A 108 -1.72 6.01 1.07
CA PRO A 108 -2.41 7.10 1.75
C PRO A 108 -2.27 7.01 3.26
N ALA A 109 -2.24 8.16 3.92
CA ALA A 109 -2.29 8.26 5.37
C ALA A 109 -3.40 9.24 5.69
N ILE A 110 -4.55 8.71 6.05
CA ILE A 110 -5.77 9.48 6.28
C ILE A 110 -6.24 9.22 7.71
N LEU A 111 -6.53 10.28 8.44
CA LEU A 111 -7.08 10.13 9.78
C LEU A 111 -8.57 10.42 9.73
N TYR A 112 -9.37 9.37 9.89
CA TYR A 112 -10.82 9.50 9.90
C TYR A 112 -11.24 10.36 11.11
N PRO A 113 -12.18 11.30 10.93
CA PRO A 113 -12.59 12.13 12.05
C PRO A 113 -13.06 11.34 13.26
N GLN A 114 -13.74 10.20 13.02
CA GLN A 114 -14.24 9.37 14.11
C GLN A 114 -13.10 8.76 14.94
N LEU A 115 -11.89 8.71 14.39
CA LEU A 115 -10.74 8.09 15.04
C LEU A 115 -9.67 9.11 15.42
N ALA A 116 -10.01 10.38 15.48
CA ALA A 116 -9.02 11.44 15.68
C ALA A 116 -8.23 11.26 16.98
N ASP A 117 -8.84 10.70 18.00
CA ASP A 117 -8.16 10.50 19.27
C ASP A 117 -7.21 9.31 19.28
N ALA A 118 -7.19 8.50 18.21
CA ALA A 118 -6.34 7.31 18.17
C ALA A 118 -4.88 7.64 17.85
N SER A 119 -4.61 8.81 17.29
CA SER A 119 -3.24 9.19 16.95
C SER A 119 -2.40 9.39 18.20
N SER A 120 -1.10 9.09 18.09
CA SER A 120 -0.16 9.37 19.17
C SER A 120 0.21 10.86 19.26
N LEU A 121 -0.10 11.64 18.23
CA LEU A 121 0.14 13.08 18.25
C LEU A 121 -1.10 13.82 18.73
N LYS A 122 -0.90 15.07 19.12
CA LYS A 122 -2.00 15.91 19.57
C LYS A 122 -3.04 16.06 18.45
N PRO A 123 -4.33 16.04 18.79
CA PRO A 123 -5.37 16.12 17.75
C PRO A 123 -5.25 17.32 16.82
N GLU A 124 -4.85 18.49 17.36
CA GLU A 124 -4.75 19.67 16.50
C GLU A 124 -3.64 19.55 15.44
N ILE A 125 -2.66 18.68 15.68
CA ILE A 125 -1.60 18.45 14.69
C ILE A 125 -2.09 17.55 13.56
N VAL A 126 -2.95 16.59 13.86
CA VAL A 126 -3.31 15.54 12.89
C VAL A 126 -4.76 15.61 12.42
N ALA A 127 -5.61 16.45 13.02
CA ALA A 127 -7.01 16.50 12.62
C ALA A 127 -7.12 16.87 11.15
N GLY A 128 -7.85 16.05 10.39
CA GLY A 128 -8.00 16.29 8.95
C GLY A 128 -6.85 15.84 8.11
N LEU A 129 -5.95 15.06 8.67
CA LEU A 129 -4.78 14.58 7.93
C LEU A 129 -5.20 13.76 6.71
N ASP A 130 -4.60 14.09 5.57
CA ASP A 130 -4.84 13.38 4.31
C ASP A 130 -3.61 13.55 3.43
N ILE A 131 -2.66 12.62 3.57
CA ILE A 131 -1.41 12.63 2.81
C ILE A 131 -1.40 11.43 1.88
N LEU A 132 -0.93 11.63 0.66
CA LEU A 132 -0.66 10.51 -0.24
C LEU A 132 0.84 10.44 -0.49
N ILE A 133 1.46 9.31 -0.15
CA ILE A 133 2.87 9.07 -0.45
C ILE A 133 2.95 8.20 -1.69
N VAL A 134 3.66 8.70 -2.70
CA VAL A 134 3.89 8.02 -3.96
C VAL A 134 5.32 7.51 -3.92
N ARG A 135 5.47 6.20 -3.78
CA ARG A 135 6.76 5.53 -3.59
C ARG A 135 7.15 4.81 -4.87
N GLU A 136 8.37 5.05 -5.33
CA GLU A 136 8.91 4.25 -6.42
C GLU A 136 9.19 2.84 -5.89
N LEU A 137 8.69 1.79 -6.56
CA LEU A 137 8.62 0.48 -5.94
C LEU A 137 9.58 -0.55 -6.54
N THR A 138 10.08 -0.35 -7.76
CA THR A 138 10.80 -1.40 -8.47
C THR A 138 12.26 -1.08 -8.77
N GLY A 139 12.78 0.01 -8.22
CA GLY A 139 14.17 0.38 -8.40
C GLY A 139 14.87 0.64 -7.09
N GLY A 140 16.01 1.31 -7.18
CA GLY A 140 16.75 1.76 -6.03
C GLY A 140 17.54 0.68 -5.33
N ILE A 141 17.78 0.89 -4.05
CA ILE A 141 18.70 0.05 -3.29
C ILE A 141 18.17 -1.36 -3.07
N TYR A 142 16.85 -1.56 -3.14
CA TYR A 142 16.29 -2.89 -2.99
C TYR A 142 16.69 -3.81 -4.13
N PHE A 143 17.03 -3.26 -5.29
CA PHE A 143 17.29 -4.05 -6.49
C PHE A 143 18.65 -3.75 -7.12
N GLY A 144 19.40 -2.80 -6.58
CA GLY A 144 20.64 -2.37 -7.21
C GLY A 144 21.75 -3.40 -7.16
N ALA A 145 22.63 -3.30 -8.11
CA ALA A 145 23.84 -4.16 -8.19
C ALA A 145 25.02 -3.24 -8.48
N PRO A 146 26.20 -3.61 -7.99
CA PRO A 146 26.55 -4.80 -7.22
C PRO A 146 26.12 -4.71 -5.76
N ARG A 147 25.92 -5.86 -5.16
CA ARG A 147 25.58 -5.96 -3.74
C ARG A 147 26.12 -7.26 -3.19
N GLY A 148 26.47 -7.25 -1.91
CA GLY A 148 26.95 -8.47 -1.30
C GLY A 148 27.88 -8.22 -0.15
N THR A 149 28.72 -9.21 0.12
CA THR A 149 29.73 -9.17 1.16
C THR A 149 31.06 -9.56 0.55
N ARG A 150 32.12 -8.88 0.98
CA ARG A 150 33.46 -9.19 0.51
C ARG A 150 34.41 -9.19 1.69
N VAL A 151 35.59 -9.81 1.48
CA VAL A 151 36.62 -9.84 2.51
C VAL A 151 37.73 -8.88 2.05
N LEU A 152 38.05 -7.92 2.88
CA LEU A 152 39.08 -6.94 2.60
C LEU A 152 40.46 -7.55 2.81
N ASP A 153 41.50 -6.83 2.37
CA ASP A 153 42.87 -7.33 2.45
C ASP A 153 43.29 -7.64 3.88
N ASN A 154 42.73 -6.92 4.87
CA ASN A 154 43.07 -7.16 6.27
C ASN A 154 42.26 -8.30 6.89
N GLY A 155 41.47 -9.02 6.11
CA GLY A 155 40.64 -10.12 6.60
C GLY A 155 39.28 -9.72 7.13
N GLU A 156 38.97 -8.48 7.14
CA GLU A 156 37.71 -7.95 7.66
C GLU A 156 36.62 -8.11 6.60
N ARG A 157 35.40 -8.47 7.03
CA ARG A 157 34.26 -8.50 6.11
C ARG A 157 33.70 -7.11 5.90
N GLN A 158 33.22 -6.86 4.69
CA GLN A 158 32.54 -5.61 4.34
C GLN A 158 31.33 -5.95 3.51
N ALA A 159 30.16 -5.42 3.89
CA ALA A 159 28.92 -5.58 3.14
C ALA A 159 28.57 -4.28 2.43
N TYR A 160 27.97 -4.38 1.25
CA TYR A 160 27.67 -3.22 0.45
C TYR A 160 26.44 -3.43 -0.40
N ASP A 161 25.75 -2.33 -0.70
CA ASP A 161 24.59 -2.27 -1.58
C ASP A 161 24.74 -1.08 -2.51
N THR A 162 24.02 -1.10 -3.61
CA THR A 162 24.06 -0.01 -4.59
C THR A 162 22.65 0.59 -4.74
N LEU A 163 22.60 1.92 -4.77
CA LEU A 163 21.34 2.66 -4.90
C LEU A 163 21.34 3.39 -6.25
N PRO A 164 20.92 2.74 -7.34
CA PRO A 164 20.90 3.40 -8.65
C PRO A 164 19.50 3.90 -8.98
N TYR A 165 19.43 5.00 -9.73
CA TYR A 165 18.19 5.43 -10.38
C TYR A 165 18.54 6.00 -11.74
N SER A 166 17.81 5.56 -12.76
CA SER A 166 17.94 6.11 -14.10
C SER A 166 16.91 7.20 -14.33
N GLU A 167 17.15 8.02 -15.35
CA GLU A 167 16.23 9.09 -15.68
C GLU A 167 14.82 8.59 -15.94
N SER A 168 14.67 7.49 -16.69
CA SER A 168 13.34 6.98 -17.01
C SER A 168 12.60 6.49 -15.79
N GLU A 169 13.31 5.87 -14.85
CA GLU A 169 12.68 5.42 -13.60
C GLU A 169 12.17 6.60 -12.79
N ILE A 170 12.97 7.66 -12.70
CA ILE A 170 12.56 8.85 -11.95
C ILE A 170 11.40 9.55 -12.66
N ARG A 171 11.51 9.67 -13.98
CA ARG A 171 10.50 10.39 -14.75
C ARG A 171 9.12 9.75 -14.60
N ARG A 172 9.06 8.41 -14.66
CA ARG A 172 7.76 7.76 -14.59
C ARG A 172 7.11 7.87 -13.21
N ILE A 173 7.90 7.80 -12.14
CA ILE A 173 7.29 7.95 -10.82
C ILE A 173 6.95 9.42 -10.53
N ALA A 174 7.74 10.34 -11.04
CA ALA A 174 7.43 11.76 -10.90
C ALA A 174 6.10 12.07 -11.58
N LYS A 175 5.88 11.50 -12.77
CA LYS A 175 4.61 11.71 -13.47
C LYS A 175 3.43 11.23 -12.62
N VAL A 176 3.56 10.07 -11.98
CA VAL A 176 2.50 9.59 -11.09
C VAL A 176 2.26 10.61 -9.97
N GLY A 177 3.34 11.12 -9.35
CA GLY A 177 3.18 12.10 -8.28
C GLY A 177 2.46 13.36 -8.74
N PHE A 178 2.85 13.88 -9.89
CA PHE A 178 2.18 15.08 -10.42
C PHE A 178 0.74 14.81 -10.81
N ASP A 179 0.46 13.66 -11.43
CA ASP A 179 -0.93 13.31 -11.80
C ASP A 179 -1.80 13.21 -10.55
N MET A 180 -1.28 12.63 -9.47
CA MET A 180 -2.02 12.55 -8.21
C MET A 180 -2.26 13.92 -7.63
N ALA A 181 -1.25 14.78 -7.67
CA ALA A 181 -1.41 16.13 -7.14
C ALA A 181 -2.49 16.90 -7.90
N MET A 182 -2.57 16.69 -9.22
CA MET A 182 -3.57 17.40 -10.04
C MET A 182 -5.01 17.09 -9.60
N VAL A 183 -5.28 15.88 -9.15
CA VAL A 183 -6.64 15.51 -8.73
C VAL A 183 -6.85 15.67 -7.22
N ARG A 184 -5.84 16.18 -6.51
CA ARG A 184 -5.93 16.45 -5.08
C ARG A 184 -5.73 17.95 -4.87
N GLY A 185 -4.82 18.32 -3.96
CA GLY A 185 -4.62 19.71 -3.58
C GLY A 185 -3.60 20.48 -4.40
N LYS A 186 -3.05 19.86 -5.46
CA LYS A 186 -2.10 20.50 -6.37
C LYS A 186 -0.81 20.95 -5.69
N LYS A 187 -0.38 20.19 -4.69
CA LYS A 187 0.91 20.40 -4.02
C LYS A 187 1.67 19.09 -4.03
N LEU A 188 2.91 19.13 -4.50
CA LEU A 188 3.78 17.95 -4.54
C LEU A 188 5.09 18.28 -3.86
N CYS A 189 5.45 17.47 -2.87
CA CYS A 189 6.75 17.55 -2.21
C CYS A 189 7.59 16.37 -2.66
N SER A 190 8.72 16.65 -3.33
CA SER A 190 9.64 15.59 -3.74
C SER A 190 10.69 15.44 -2.67
N VAL A 191 10.84 14.21 -2.15
CA VAL A 191 11.75 13.94 -1.04
C VAL A 191 12.94 13.15 -1.56
N ASP A 192 14.13 13.66 -1.26
CA ASP A 192 15.38 13.08 -1.75
C ASP A 192 16.50 13.27 -0.71
N LYS A 193 17.69 12.87 -1.08
CA LYS A 193 18.90 13.15 -0.29
C LYS A 193 19.94 13.77 -1.22
N ALA A 194 19.55 14.81 -1.93
CA ALA A 194 20.37 15.42 -2.98
C ALA A 194 21.64 16.08 -2.45
N ASN A 195 21.66 16.44 -1.16
CA ASN A 195 22.84 17.03 -0.57
C ASN A 195 23.97 16.02 -0.36
N VAL A 196 23.68 14.72 -0.48
CA VAL A 196 24.66 13.66 -0.23
C VAL A 196 24.80 12.71 -1.42
N LEU A 197 23.68 12.34 -2.06
CA LEU A 197 23.66 11.25 -3.01
C LEU A 197 23.58 11.74 -4.45
N ALA A 198 24.39 11.15 -5.32
CA ALA A 198 24.31 11.45 -6.76
C ALA A 198 22.93 11.08 -7.30
N SER A 199 22.40 9.94 -6.86
CA SER A 199 21.05 9.54 -7.29
C SER A 199 20.01 10.55 -6.83
N GLY A 200 20.20 11.16 -5.67
CA GLY A 200 19.29 12.20 -5.19
C GLY A 200 19.38 13.48 -6.02
N GLN A 201 20.58 13.83 -6.49
CA GLN A 201 20.73 15.00 -7.36
C GLN A 201 20.02 14.77 -8.68
N LEU A 202 20.20 13.61 -9.28
CA LEU A 202 19.51 13.30 -10.52
C LEU A 202 17.99 13.25 -10.31
N TRP A 203 17.56 12.70 -9.18
CA TRP A 203 16.13 12.67 -8.84
C TRP A 203 15.53 14.07 -8.87
N ARG A 204 16.19 14.99 -8.17
CA ARG A 204 15.67 16.36 -8.09
C ARG A 204 15.63 17.01 -9.47
N GLU A 205 16.69 16.82 -10.24
CA GLU A 205 16.78 17.40 -11.59
C GLU A 205 15.64 16.92 -12.48
N ILE A 206 15.38 15.60 -12.48
CA ILE A 206 14.37 15.04 -13.37
C ILE A 206 12.96 15.43 -12.88
N VAL A 207 12.73 15.45 -11.57
CA VAL A 207 11.43 15.90 -11.05
C VAL A 207 11.16 17.34 -11.53
N GLU A 208 12.16 18.20 -11.50
CA GLU A 208 11.99 19.58 -11.97
C GLU A 208 11.68 19.63 -13.46
N GLN A 209 12.29 18.75 -14.26
CA GLN A 209 11.96 18.69 -15.68
C GLN A 209 10.49 18.29 -15.89
N VAL A 210 10.02 17.29 -15.16
CA VAL A 210 8.63 16.85 -15.29
C VAL A 210 7.66 17.95 -14.86
N ALA A 211 8.06 18.74 -13.86
CA ALA A 211 7.20 19.82 -13.36
C ALA A 211 6.81 20.82 -14.45
N ARG A 212 7.62 20.95 -15.49
CA ARG A 212 7.31 21.86 -16.59
C ARG A 212 6.00 21.52 -17.28
N ASP A 213 5.61 20.25 -17.25
CA ASP A 213 4.36 19.79 -17.84
C ASP A 213 3.17 19.98 -16.89
N TYR A 214 3.41 20.42 -15.65
CA TYR A 214 2.35 20.54 -14.64
C TYR A 214 2.41 21.90 -13.96
N PRO A 215 2.17 22.99 -14.73
CA PRO A 215 2.35 24.32 -14.15
C PRO A 215 1.40 24.66 -13.03
N GLU A 216 0.29 23.92 -12.90
CA GLU A 216 -0.67 24.17 -11.82
C GLU A 216 -0.23 23.56 -10.50
N VAL A 217 0.76 22.68 -10.50
CA VAL A 217 1.19 22.00 -9.27
C VAL A 217 2.31 22.78 -8.61
N GLU A 218 2.14 23.08 -7.33
CA GLU A 218 3.18 23.71 -6.52
C GLU A 218 4.18 22.63 -6.10
N LEU A 219 5.38 22.67 -6.67
CA LEU A 219 6.44 21.71 -6.36
C LEU A 219 7.35 22.28 -5.28
N SER A 220 7.65 21.45 -4.29
CA SER A 220 8.70 21.74 -3.33
C SER A 220 9.62 20.52 -3.22
N HIS A 221 10.80 20.76 -2.70
CA HIS A 221 11.78 19.70 -2.43
C HIS A 221 12.09 19.68 -0.95
N MET A 222 12.36 18.49 -0.44
CA MET A 222 12.72 18.35 0.97
C MET A 222 13.69 17.19 1.11
N TYR A 223 14.76 17.38 1.88
CA TYR A 223 15.64 16.26 2.21
C TYR A 223 14.87 15.29 3.10
N VAL A 224 15.20 14.01 2.97
CA VAL A 224 14.41 12.97 3.64
C VAL A 224 14.44 13.12 5.15
N ASP A 225 15.57 13.54 5.73
CA ASP A 225 15.63 13.71 7.17
C ASP A 225 14.73 14.85 7.64
N ASN A 226 14.64 15.93 6.85
CA ASN A 226 13.69 17.00 7.18
C ASN A 226 12.26 16.52 7.00
N ALA A 227 12.00 15.74 5.96
CA ALA A 227 10.64 15.19 5.77
C ALA A 227 10.23 14.33 6.97
N ALA A 228 11.17 13.54 7.49
CA ALA A 228 10.88 12.74 8.68
C ALA A 228 10.50 13.61 9.88
N MET A 229 11.22 14.73 10.05
CA MET A 229 10.90 15.66 11.14
C MET A 229 9.55 16.34 10.91
N GLN A 230 9.30 16.79 9.68
CA GLN A 230 8.09 17.54 9.40
C GLN A 230 6.83 16.66 9.47
N LEU A 231 6.95 15.38 9.19
CA LEU A 231 5.81 14.48 9.36
C LEU A 231 5.35 14.40 10.80
N VAL A 232 6.28 14.55 11.75
CA VAL A 232 5.93 14.56 13.16
C VAL A 232 5.50 15.96 13.60
N ARG A 233 6.16 16.99 13.08
CA ARG A 233 5.95 18.35 13.57
C ARG A 233 4.73 19.01 12.94
N ALA A 234 4.56 18.89 11.62
CA ALA A 234 3.52 19.58 10.88
C ALA A 234 3.08 18.77 9.67
N PRO A 235 2.48 17.60 9.90
CA PRO A 235 2.16 16.72 8.77
C PRO A 235 1.12 17.29 7.82
N LYS A 236 0.27 18.20 8.26
CA LYS A 236 -0.78 18.72 7.38
C LYS A 236 -0.27 19.69 6.33
N GLN A 237 1.02 20.01 6.35
CA GLN A 237 1.60 20.78 5.25
C GLN A 237 1.69 19.97 3.96
N PHE A 238 1.63 18.63 4.06
CA PHE A 238 1.80 17.77 2.89
C PHE A 238 0.47 17.40 2.26
N ASP A 239 0.43 17.39 0.94
CA ASP A 239 -0.65 16.82 0.14
C ASP A 239 -0.15 15.53 -0.48
N VAL A 240 0.76 15.63 -1.47
CA VAL A 240 1.35 14.46 -2.10
C VAL A 240 2.86 14.53 -1.89
N ILE A 241 3.44 13.40 -1.52
CA ILE A 241 4.89 13.24 -1.42
C ILE A 241 5.30 12.20 -2.47
N VAL A 242 6.33 12.52 -3.27
CA VAL A 242 6.91 11.53 -4.17
C VAL A 242 8.35 11.28 -3.73
N THR A 243 8.75 10.00 -3.70
CA THR A 243 10.06 9.66 -3.18
C THR A 243 10.49 8.28 -3.68
N ASP A 244 11.75 7.93 -3.40
CA ASP A 244 12.32 6.67 -3.88
C ASP A 244 11.84 5.48 -3.05
N ASN A 245 12.36 4.32 -3.39
CA ASN A 245 11.90 3.07 -2.81
C ASN A 245 12.16 3.02 -1.30
N LEU A 246 13.40 3.23 -0.89
CA LEU A 246 13.78 3.11 0.51
C LEU A 246 13.13 4.19 1.37
N PHE A 247 13.25 5.44 0.93
CA PHE A 247 12.67 6.54 1.70
C PHE A 247 11.16 6.41 1.78
N GLY A 248 10.54 5.99 0.69
CA GLY A 248 9.09 5.81 0.68
C GLY A 248 8.63 4.73 1.64
N ASP A 249 9.40 3.65 1.74
CA ASP A 249 9.09 2.59 2.70
C ASP A 249 9.08 3.15 4.13
N ILE A 250 10.13 3.90 4.47
CA ILE A 250 10.28 4.42 5.82
C ILE A 250 9.24 5.50 6.12
N LEU A 251 9.10 6.45 5.21
CA LEU A 251 8.19 7.58 5.46
C LEU A 251 6.73 7.16 5.48
N SER A 252 6.34 6.18 4.66
CA SER A 252 4.95 5.74 4.66
C SER A 252 4.60 5.02 5.96
N ASP A 253 5.53 4.24 6.51
CA ASP A 253 5.30 3.60 7.81
C ASP A 253 5.21 4.66 8.91
N GLN A 254 6.08 5.65 8.86
CA GLN A 254 6.02 6.74 9.84
C GLN A 254 4.68 7.48 9.74
N ALA A 255 4.26 7.79 8.53
CA ALA A 255 2.99 8.50 8.34
C ALA A 255 1.81 7.66 8.82
N SER A 256 1.90 6.34 8.68
CA SER A 256 0.81 5.47 9.13
C SER A 256 0.58 5.59 10.63
N MET A 257 1.64 5.83 11.39
CA MET A 257 1.52 5.95 12.85
C MET A 257 0.77 7.22 13.26
N LEU A 258 0.71 8.21 12.38
CA LEU A 258 -0.07 9.43 12.66
C LEU A 258 -1.56 9.15 12.68
N THR A 259 -1.99 8.09 12.04
CA THR A 259 -3.41 7.77 11.90
C THR A 259 -3.93 6.86 13.01
N GLY A 260 -3.07 6.38 13.88
CA GLY A 260 -3.47 5.58 15.02
C GLY A 260 -3.51 4.09 14.79
N SER A 261 -3.80 3.62 13.58
CA SER A 261 -3.79 2.18 13.30
C SER A 261 -3.51 1.93 11.84
N ILE A 262 -2.48 1.10 11.60
CA ILE A 262 -2.17 0.64 10.25
C ILE A 262 -3.30 -0.24 9.70
N GLY A 263 -4.17 -0.75 10.57
CA GLY A 263 -5.33 -1.53 10.15
C GLY A 263 -6.36 -0.77 9.33
N MET A 264 -6.19 0.55 9.23
CA MET A 264 -7.08 1.40 8.44
C MET A 264 -6.50 1.77 7.07
N LEU A 265 -5.27 1.36 6.74
CA LEU A 265 -4.56 1.95 5.62
C LEU A 265 -4.40 0.96 4.46
N PRO A 266 -4.99 1.28 3.31
CA PRO A 266 -4.82 0.49 2.09
C PRO A 266 -3.58 0.92 1.33
N SER A 267 -3.25 0.16 0.28
CA SER A 267 -2.22 0.59 -0.65
C SER A 267 -2.53 0.07 -2.05
N ALA A 268 -1.90 0.70 -3.03
CA ALA A 268 -2.00 0.31 -4.42
C ALA A 268 -0.62 0.30 -5.03
N SER A 269 -0.37 -0.67 -5.92
CA SER A 269 0.85 -0.70 -6.72
C SER A 269 0.44 -0.80 -8.18
N LEU A 270 0.86 0.17 -8.99
CA LEU A 270 0.33 0.38 -10.34
C LEU A 270 1.42 0.26 -11.39
N ASP A 271 1.04 -0.27 -12.56
CA ASP A 271 1.91 -0.21 -13.74
C ASP A 271 1.58 1.04 -14.57
N THR A 272 2.20 1.15 -15.74
CA THR A 272 2.02 2.34 -16.58
C THR A 272 0.60 2.47 -17.15
N ALA A 273 -0.16 1.38 -17.17
CA ALA A 273 -1.52 1.40 -17.67
C ALA A 273 -2.56 1.43 -16.56
N ASN A 274 -2.10 1.67 -15.32
CA ASN A 274 -2.96 1.69 -14.14
C ASN A 274 -3.57 0.34 -13.79
N LYS A 275 -3.02 -0.74 -14.32
CA LYS A 275 -3.31 -2.05 -13.77
C LYS A 275 -2.60 -2.15 -12.44
N GLY A 276 -3.24 -2.75 -11.45
CA GLY A 276 -2.68 -2.70 -10.12
C GLY A 276 -2.87 -3.92 -9.28
N MET A 277 -2.07 -3.95 -8.21
CA MET A 277 -2.23 -4.88 -7.12
C MET A 277 -2.55 -4.06 -5.89
N TYR A 278 -3.58 -4.48 -5.16
CA TYR A 278 -4.13 -3.73 -4.04
C TYR A 278 -4.07 -4.56 -2.80
N GLU A 279 -3.56 -3.98 -1.71
CA GLU A 279 -3.32 -4.72 -0.48
C GLU A 279 -3.26 -3.77 0.70
N PRO A 280 -3.57 -4.27 1.91
CA PRO A 280 -3.38 -3.41 3.08
C PRO A 280 -1.90 -3.14 3.32
N CYS A 281 -1.61 -2.03 3.99
CA CYS A 281 -0.22 -1.70 4.35
C CYS A 281 0.33 -2.65 5.40
N HIS A 282 -0.51 -3.17 6.29
CA HIS A 282 -0.06 -4.02 7.38
C HIS A 282 0.35 -5.40 6.86
N GLY A 283 1.05 -6.15 7.69
CA GLY A 283 1.51 -7.48 7.35
C GLY A 283 0.53 -8.56 7.75
N SER A 284 1.05 -9.77 7.89
CA SER A 284 0.24 -10.97 8.11
C SER A 284 -0.17 -11.17 9.57
N ALA A 285 0.43 -10.46 10.51
CA ALA A 285 0.07 -10.50 11.93
C ALA A 285 -0.15 -11.93 12.44
N PRO A 286 0.88 -12.79 12.35
CA PRO A 286 0.67 -14.21 12.66
C PRO A 286 0.25 -14.46 14.10
N ASP A 287 0.56 -13.56 15.03
CA ASP A 287 0.21 -13.72 16.42
C ASP A 287 -1.30 -13.65 16.66
N ILE A 288 -2.06 -13.02 15.78
CA ILE A 288 -3.51 -12.96 15.93
C ILE A 288 -4.26 -13.70 14.84
N ALA A 289 -3.54 -14.39 13.94
CA ALA A 289 -4.18 -15.14 12.88
C ALA A 289 -5.08 -16.23 13.46
N GLY A 290 -6.27 -16.36 12.90
CA GLY A 290 -7.23 -17.37 13.34
C GLY A 290 -8.07 -16.98 14.53
N LYS A 291 -7.81 -15.81 15.13
CA LYS A 291 -8.55 -15.41 16.32
C LYS A 291 -9.80 -14.59 16.01
N GLY A 292 -9.99 -14.21 14.75
CA GLY A 292 -11.18 -13.46 14.37
C GLY A 292 -11.23 -12.05 14.90
N ILE A 293 -10.08 -11.45 15.18
CA ILE A 293 -10.02 -10.10 15.76
C ILE A 293 -9.38 -9.07 14.86
N ALA A 294 -8.79 -9.48 13.74
CA ALA A 294 -8.08 -8.54 12.85
C ALA A 294 -9.06 -7.55 12.22
N ASN A 295 -8.59 -6.33 12.05
CA ASN A 295 -9.36 -5.27 11.40
C ASN A 295 -9.34 -5.47 9.89
N PRO A 296 -10.49 -5.67 9.22
CA PRO A 296 -10.50 -5.86 7.76
C PRO A 296 -10.62 -4.58 6.97
N LEU A 297 -10.68 -3.41 7.63
CA LEU A 297 -11.01 -2.17 6.93
C LEU A 297 -9.94 -1.76 5.94
N ALA A 298 -8.65 -2.00 6.25
CA ALA A 298 -7.61 -1.66 5.28
C ALA A 298 -7.79 -2.43 3.98
N THR A 299 -8.13 -3.71 4.06
CA THR A 299 -8.35 -4.51 2.85
C THR A 299 -9.61 -4.05 2.12
N ILE A 300 -10.67 -3.75 2.86
CA ILE A 300 -11.88 -3.22 2.25
C ILE A 300 -11.60 -1.91 1.52
N LEU A 301 -10.80 -1.04 2.14
CA LEU A 301 -10.44 0.22 1.50
C LEU A 301 -9.48 0.02 0.32
N SER A 302 -8.73 -1.09 0.32
CA SER A 302 -7.94 -1.44 -0.85
C SER A 302 -8.84 -1.78 -2.04
N VAL A 303 -10.01 -2.37 -1.77
CA VAL A 303 -10.99 -2.59 -2.84
C VAL A 303 -11.44 -1.25 -3.42
N SER A 304 -11.71 -0.25 -2.58
CA SER A 304 -12.13 1.03 -3.13
C SER A 304 -11.03 1.67 -3.97
N MET A 305 -9.77 1.54 -3.56
CA MET A 305 -8.67 2.03 -4.38
C MET A 305 -8.62 1.32 -5.74
N MET A 306 -8.85 -0.01 -5.74
CA MET A 306 -8.88 -0.77 -6.99
C MET A 306 -9.96 -0.24 -7.93
N LEU A 307 -11.15 -0.03 -7.40
CA LEU A 307 -12.25 0.48 -8.22
C LEU A 307 -11.91 1.85 -8.80
N ARG A 308 -11.27 2.70 -7.99
CA ARG A 308 -10.94 4.06 -8.41
C ARG A 308 -9.82 4.11 -9.41
N TYR A 309 -8.71 3.43 -9.14
CA TYR A 309 -7.49 3.64 -9.93
C TYR A 309 -7.34 2.71 -11.11
N SER A 310 -7.78 1.45 -11.00
CA SER A 310 -7.68 0.53 -12.13
C SER A 310 -8.89 0.59 -13.04
N PHE A 311 -10.06 0.92 -12.51
CA PHE A 311 -11.30 0.82 -13.29
C PHE A 311 -12.03 2.15 -13.44
N ASN A 312 -11.56 3.20 -12.79
CA ASN A 312 -12.18 4.53 -12.87
C ASN A 312 -13.67 4.49 -12.48
N LEU A 313 -14.01 3.66 -11.51
CA LEU A 313 -15.36 3.50 -10.98
C LEU A 313 -15.52 4.31 -9.72
N THR A 314 -15.53 5.64 -9.90
CA THR A 314 -15.47 6.57 -8.76
C THR A 314 -16.70 6.45 -7.86
N ASP A 315 -17.89 6.28 -8.45
CA ASP A 315 -19.11 6.20 -7.62
C ASP A 315 -19.10 4.99 -6.71
N ALA A 316 -18.67 3.83 -7.23
CA ALA A 316 -18.61 2.62 -6.41
C ALA A 316 -17.52 2.75 -5.35
N ALA A 317 -16.38 3.31 -5.70
CA ALA A 317 -15.31 3.53 -4.73
C ALA A 317 -15.77 4.46 -3.60
N ASP A 318 -16.41 5.57 -3.96
CA ASP A 318 -16.94 6.50 -2.96
C ASP A 318 -17.96 5.82 -2.06
N ALA A 319 -18.80 4.95 -2.61
CA ALA A 319 -19.81 4.27 -1.80
C ALA A 319 -19.18 3.36 -0.75
N ILE A 320 -18.13 2.64 -1.12
CA ILE A 320 -17.44 1.79 -0.12
C ILE A 320 -16.83 2.65 0.97
N GLU A 321 -16.17 3.75 0.59
CA GLU A 321 -15.58 4.63 1.59
C GLU A 321 -16.64 5.24 2.51
N LYS A 322 -17.78 5.61 1.94
CA LYS A 322 -18.86 6.14 2.75
C LYS A 322 -19.41 5.08 3.70
N ALA A 323 -19.53 3.83 3.23
CA ALA A 323 -19.99 2.75 4.09
C ALA A 323 -19.07 2.57 5.30
N VAL A 324 -17.74 2.61 5.07
CA VAL A 324 -16.80 2.53 6.18
C VAL A 324 -17.00 3.67 7.16
N SER A 325 -17.15 4.89 6.64
CA SER A 325 -17.37 6.05 7.51
C SER A 325 -18.65 5.91 8.33
N LEU A 326 -19.72 5.42 7.71
CA LEU A 326 -20.99 5.22 8.42
C LEU A 326 -20.86 4.20 9.54
N VAL A 327 -20.11 3.11 9.31
CA VAL A 327 -19.89 2.12 10.35
C VAL A 327 -19.13 2.75 11.53
N LEU A 328 -18.12 3.56 11.23
CA LEU A 328 -17.40 4.26 12.29
C LEU A 328 -18.32 5.23 13.04
N ASP A 329 -19.23 5.92 12.33
CA ASP A 329 -20.22 6.79 12.97
C ASP A 329 -21.10 6.01 13.95
N GLN A 330 -21.39 4.72 13.66
CA GLN A 330 -22.19 3.90 14.53
C GLN A 330 -21.44 3.46 15.79
N GLY A 331 -20.17 3.78 15.89
CA GLY A 331 -19.37 3.42 17.06
C GLY A 331 -18.84 2.01 17.03
N ILE A 332 -18.83 1.35 15.88
CA ILE A 332 -18.36 -0.02 15.75
C ILE A 332 -16.86 -0.03 15.53
N ARG A 333 -16.12 -0.82 16.33
CA ARG A 333 -14.67 -0.81 16.33
C ARG A 333 -14.11 -2.22 16.46
N THR A 334 -13.10 -2.56 15.65
CA THR A 334 -12.25 -3.69 16.01
C THR A 334 -11.29 -3.27 17.11
N GLY A 335 -10.63 -4.25 17.74
CA GLY A 335 -9.85 -3.97 18.94
C GLY A 335 -8.74 -2.95 18.76
N ASP A 336 -8.12 -2.92 17.59
CA ASP A 336 -7.00 -1.99 17.33
C ASP A 336 -7.44 -0.52 17.31
N ILE A 337 -8.71 -0.26 17.05
CA ILE A 337 -9.23 1.11 16.99
C ILE A 337 -10.31 1.37 18.03
N TRP A 338 -10.47 0.44 18.97
CA TRP A 338 -11.49 0.58 20.01
C TRP A 338 -11.08 1.60 21.07
N SER A 339 -12.07 2.29 21.60
CA SER A 339 -11.91 3.16 22.75
C SER A 339 -13.18 3.10 23.60
N GLU A 340 -13.10 3.64 24.81
CA GLU A 340 -14.21 3.59 25.75
C GLU A 340 -15.46 4.19 25.12
N GLY A 341 -16.58 3.49 25.36
CA GLY A 341 -17.87 3.92 24.86
C GLY A 341 -18.23 3.38 23.49
N LYS A 342 -17.30 2.70 22.83
CA LYS A 342 -17.55 2.12 21.52
C LYS A 342 -17.81 0.63 21.64
N VAL A 343 -18.40 0.05 20.59
CA VAL A 343 -18.74 -1.37 20.54
C VAL A 343 -17.59 -2.11 19.89
N LYS A 344 -16.98 -3.05 20.62
CA LYS A 344 -15.88 -3.85 20.10
C LYS A 344 -16.41 -5.07 19.37
N VAL A 345 -15.95 -5.28 18.15
CA VAL A 345 -16.37 -6.39 17.30
C VAL A 345 -15.16 -7.10 16.72
N GLY A 346 -15.41 -8.29 16.16
CA GLY A 346 -14.36 -9.02 15.46
C GLY A 346 -14.33 -8.73 13.96
N THR A 347 -13.48 -9.48 13.27
CA THR A 347 -13.27 -9.33 11.85
C THR A 347 -14.56 -9.49 11.05
N GLN A 348 -15.27 -10.59 11.28
CA GLN A 348 -16.49 -10.89 10.52
C GLN A 348 -17.58 -9.86 10.80
N GLU A 349 -17.75 -9.51 12.07
CA GLU A 349 -18.78 -8.53 12.42
C GLU A 349 -18.51 -7.18 11.77
N MET A 350 -17.24 -6.76 11.72
CA MET A 350 -16.90 -5.50 11.08
C MET A 350 -17.21 -5.58 9.58
N GLY A 351 -16.83 -6.68 8.93
CA GLY A 351 -17.14 -6.84 7.52
C GLY A 351 -18.64 -6.84 7.26
N ASP A 352 -19.40 -7.53 8.09
CA ASP A 352 -20.87 -7.55 7.96
C ASP A 352 -21.45 -6.15 8.13
N ALA A 353 -20.89 -5.35 9.04
CA ALA A 353 -21.37 -3.98 9.24
C ALA A 353 -21.17 -3.14 7.99
N VAL A 354 -20.01 -3.28 7.35
CA VAL A 354 -19.73 -2.54 6.11
C VAL A 354 -20.68 -2.98 5.01
N VAL A 355 -20.90 -4.29 4.88
CA VAL A 355 -21.85 -4.81 3.88
C VAL A 355 -23.23 -4.22 4.11
N ALA A 356 -23.69 -4.21 5.36
CA ALA A 356 -25.02 -3.66 5.65
C ALA A 356 -25.10 -2.18 5.30
N ALA A 357 -24.07 -1.41 5.64
CA ALA A 357 -24.05 0.02 5.33
C ALA A 357 -24.06 0.25 3.82
N LEU A 358 -23.27 -0.53 3.09
CA LEU A 358 -23.20 -0.38 1.63
C LEU A 358 -24.53 -0.79 0.97
N ARG A 359 -25.17 -1.83 1.49
CA ARG A 359 -26.47 -2.27 0.95
C ARG A 359 -27.51 -1.17 1.07
N ASN A 360 -27.47 -0.38 2.13
CA ASN A 360 -28.47 0.64 2.41
C ASN A 360 -28.15 1.98 1.74
N LEU A 361 -27.03 2.11 1.08
CA LEU A 361 -26.75 3.30 0.28
C LEU A 361 -27.48 3.19 -1.07
#